data_eeee594f164ad5829d9cdc54495afd45
#
_entry.id   eeee594f164ad5829d9cdc54495afd45
#
_cell.length_a   1.000
_cell.length_b   1.000
_cell.length_c   1.000
_cell.angle_alpha   90.00
_cell.angle_beta   90.00
_cell.angle_gamma   90.00
#
_symmetry.space_group_name_H-M   'P 1'
#
loop_
_entity.id
_entity.type
_entity.pdbx_description
1 polymer ?
#
loop_
_entity_poly.entity_id
_entity_poly.type
_entity_poly.pdbx_seq_one_letter_code
_entity_poly.pdbx_strand_id
1 'polypeptide(L)'
;IKNCLTVFQHDPLLSGAIAYNLLTDRTDIVKPLGYDRSPSASMTDTDMKYIRLYLEENYDLTSEKKIIDAADLAAHQNSYHPVRDYLNSLTWDGTERIRYCLHHFLGAEADEYTFQVLRLFLLGAIHRAFHPGCKFEVMLCLVGGQGAGKSTFFRLLAGKDEWFSDDLRKLDDENVYRKLQGHWIIEMSEMIATANAKSIEEIKSFLSRQKEVYKIPYETHPADRLRQCVFGGTSNAMDFLPLDRSGNRRFLPVQVCPEQAEV
;
A
#
# COMPACT_ATOMS: atom_id res chain seq x y z
N ILE A 1 -24.98 18.55 13.08
CA ILE A 1 -24.45 17.53 12.16
C ILE A 1 -25.42 17.26 11.03
N LYS A 2 -26.73 16.92 11.29
CA LYS A 2 -27.68 16.52 10.25
C LYS A 2 -27.75 17.49 9.07
N ASN A 3 -27.97 18.79 9.32
CA ASN A 3 -28.06 19.79 8.24
C ASN A 3 -26.77 19.88 7.41
N CYS A 4 -25.59 19.86 8.06
CA CYS A 4 -24.31 19.82 7.35
C CYS A 4 -24.18 18.56 6.49
N LEU A 5 -24.52 17.38 7.02
CA LEU A 5 -24.46 16.12 6.26
C LEU A 5 -25.43 16.15 5.07
N THR A 6 -26.64 16.71 5.23
CA THR A 6 -27.60 16.87 4.11
C THR A 6 -27.00 17.73 2.99
N VAL A 7 -26.26 18.81 3.32
CA VAL A 7 -25.58 19.62 2.31
C VAL A 7 -24.47 18.82 1.63
N PHE A 8 -23.63 18.09 2.36
CA PHE A 8 -22.62 17.21 1.74
C PHE A 8 -23.21 16.15 0.80
N GLN A 9 -24.44 15.71 1.05
CA GLN A 9 -25.10 14.68 0.23
C GLN A 9 -25.78 15.27 -1.04
N HIS A 10 -26.24 16.51 -1.01
CA HIS A 10 -27.13 17.05 -2.05
C HIS A 10 -26.63 18.32 -2.74
N ASP A 11 -25.68 19.03 -2.16
CA ASP A 11 -25.11 20.24 -2.77
C ASP A 11 -24.33 19.89 -4.05
N PRO A 12 -24.48 20.60 -5.16
CA PRO A 12 -23.82 20.29 -6.43
C PRO A 12 -22.28 20.28 -6.37
N LEU A 13 -21.68 21.13 -5.52
CA LEU A 13 -20.23 21.20 -5.35
C LEU A 13 -19.72 20.10 -4.43
N LEU A 14 -20.41 19.85 -3.30
CA LEU A 14 -19.94 19.00 -2.23
C LEU A 14 -20.36 17.52 -2.38
N SER A 15 -21.47 17.25 -3.10
CA SER A 15 -21.97 15.88 -3.25
C SER A 15 -20.97 14.98 -3.97
N GLY A 16 -20.47 13.98 -3.27
CA GLY A 16 -19.44 13.05 -3.75
C GLY A 16 -18.09 13.71 -4.02
N ALA A 17 -17.80 14.90 -3.47
CA ALA A 17 -16.53 15.58 -3.64
C ALA A 17 -15.46 15.06 -2.67
N ILE A 18 -15.87 14.51 -1.55
CA ILE A 18 -14.99 13.88 -0.55
C ILE A 18 -15.29 12.40 -0.45
N ALA A 19 -14.24 11.59 -0.31
CA ALA A 19 -14.33 10.14 -0.18
C ALA A 19 -13.28 9.61 0.79
N TYR A 20 -13.61 8.57 1.56
CA TYR A 20 -12.67 7.94 2.46
C TYR A 20 -11.86 6.84 1.73
N ASN A 21 -10.55 7.01 1.69
CA ASN A 21 -9.64 6.08 1.06
C ASN A 21 -9.26 4.96 2.03
N LEU A 22 -9.77 3.76 1.79
CA LEU A 22 -9.58 2.58 2.64
C LEU A 22 -8.14 2.04 2.64
N LEU A 23 -7.28 2.44 1.69
CA LEU A 23 -5.87 2.04 1.66
C LEU A 23 -5.02 2.97 2.53
N THR A 24 -5.30 4.28 2.47
CA THR A 24 -4.53 5.30 3.18
C THR A 24 -5.11 5.65 4.55
N ASP A 25 -6.34 5.20 4.86
CA ASP A 25 -7.12 5.63 6.03
C ASP A 25 -7.20 7.16 6.14
N ARG A 26 -7.47 7.83 5.01
CA ARG A 26 -7.59 9.30 4.92
C ARG A 26 -8.77 9.70 4.06
N THR A 27 -9.27 10.89 4.29
CA THR A 27 -10.24 11.51 3.38
C THR A 27 -9.52 12.12 2.19
N ASP A 28 -10.00 11.83 1.00
CA ASP A 28 -9.50 12.38 -0.25
C ASP A 28 -10.53 13.34 -0.89
N ILE A 29 -10.05 14.31 -1.63
CA ILE A 29 -10.85 15.17 -2.51
C ILE A 29 -10.86 14.51 -3.89
N VAL A 30 -12.02 14.02 -4.31
CA VAL A 30 -12.19 13.26 -5.56
C VAL A 30 -12.89 14.04 -6.67
N LYS A 31 -13.37 15.27 -6.36
CA LYS A 31 -13.91 16.24 -7.34
C LYS A 31 -13.36 17.63 -7.06
N PRO A 32 -13.27 18.51 -8.10
CA PRO A 32 -12.90 19.91 -7.89
C PRO A 32 -13.84 20.64 -6.94
N LEU A 33 -13.30 21.44 -6.04
CA LEU A 33 -14.03 22.23 -5.05
C LEU A 33 -14.12 23.73 -5.43
N GLY A 34 -13.83 24.07 -6.68
CA GLY A 34 -13.97 25.46 -7.18
C GLY A 34 -12.81 26.39 -6.85
N TYR A 35 -11.70 25.90 -6.32
CA TYR A 35 -10.46 26.65 -6.08
C TYR A 35 -9.23 25.82 -6.48
N ASP A 36 -8.11 26.52 -6.70
CA ASP A 36 -6.84 25.88 -7.03
C ASP A 36 -6.25 25.20 -5.79
N ARG A 37 -6.02 23.90 -5.87
CA ARG A 37 -5.46 23.08 -4.80
C ARG A 37 -4.23 22.31 -5.23
N SER A 38 -3.48 21.83 -4.27
CA SER A 38 -2.36 20.89 -4.51
C SER A 38 -2.85 19.68 -5.32
N PRO A 39 -2.03 19.12 -6.21
CA PRO A 39 -2.36 17.92 -6.98
C PRO A 39 -2.54 16.65 -6.12
N SER A 40 -2.18 16.69 -4.84
CA SER A 40 -2.42 15.58 -3.91
C SER A 40 -3.92 15.30 -3.76
N ALA A 41 -4.32 14.03 -3.81
CA ALA A 41 -5.71 13.65 -3.55
C ALA A 41 -6.13 13.89 -2.09
N SER A 42 -5.23 13.67 -1.13
CA SER A 42 -5.53 13.79 0.30
C SER A 42 -6.02 15.18 0.69
N MET A 43 -7.11 15.21 1.44
CA MET A 43 -7.70 16.43 1.98
C MET A 43 -6.73 17.07 2.98
N THR A 44 -6.56 18.39 2.86
CA THR A 44 -5.71 19.20 3.74
C THR A 44 -6.54 20.08 4.67
N ASP A 45 -5.91 20.66 5.70
CA ASP A 45 -6.56 21.66 6.57
C ASP A 45 -7.07 22.88 5.77
N THR A 46 -6.38 23.22 4.67
CA THR A 46 -6.79 24.31 3.79
C THR A 46 -8.07 23.96 3.03
N ASP A 47 -8.19 22.74 2.54
CA ASP A 47 -9.41 22.25 1.89
C ASP A 47 -10.60 22.33 2.86
N MET A 48 -10.40 21.93 4.12
CA MET A 48 -11.46 22.03 5.14
C MET A 48 -11.86 23.49 5.42
N LYS A 49 -10.91 24.42 5.41
CA LYS A 49 -11.22 25.86 5.57
C LYS A 49 -12.06 26.40 4.42
N TYR A 50 -11.75 26.01 3.17
CA TYR A 50 -12.55 26.39 2.00
C TYR A 50 -13.96 25.79 2.06
N ILE A 51 -14.09 24.53 2.46
CA ILE A 51 -15.40 23.89 2.66
C ILE A 51 -16.22 24.64 3.72
N ARG A 52 -15.58 25.01 4.84
CA ARG A 52 -16.25 25.76 5.90
C ARG A 52 -16.73 27.13 5.41
N LEU A 53 -15.86 27.87 4.71
CA LEU A 53 -16.22 29.17 4.14
C LEU A 53 -17.42 29.03 3.18
N TYR A 54 -17.39 28.06 2.28
CA TYR A 54 -18.48 27.78 1.37
C TYR A 54 -19.80 27.47 2.10
N LEU A 55 -19.75 26.66 3.16
CA LEU A 55 -20.94 26.31 3.95
C LEU A 55 -21.50 27.50 4.74
N GLU A 56 -20.62 28.38 5.23
CA GLU A 56 -21.02 29.62 5.89
C GLU A 56 -21.70 30.59 4.93
N GLU A 57 -21.11 30.84 3.77
CA GLU A 57 -21.61 31.80 2.77
C GLU A 57 -22.93 31.35 2.14
N ASN A 58 -23.15 30.07 1.90
CA ASN A 58 -24.29 29.57 1.16
C ASN A 58 -25.41 28.97 2.03
N TYR A 59 -25.11 28.59 3.28
CA TYR A 59 -26.06 27.86 4.14
C TYR A 59 -26.11 28.35 5.59
N ASP A 60 -25.40 29.40 5.96
CA ASP A 60 -25.28 29.90 7.33
C ASP A 60 -24.79 28.83 8.33
N LEU A 61 -24.00 27.84 7.87
CA LEU A 61 -23.48 26.75 8.69
C LEU A 61 -22.10 27.14 9.23
N THR A 62 -22.03 27.58 10.49
CA THR A 62 -20.82 28.16 11.10
C THR A 62 -20.13 27.25 12.12
N SER A 63 -20.79 26.14 12.56
CA SER A 63 -20.25 25.28 13.60
C SER A 63 -19.17 24.35 13.06
N GLU A 64 -17.90 24.70 13.30
CA GLU A 64 -16.72 23.92 12.90
C GLU A 64 -16.83 22.44 13.22
N LYS A 65 -17.09 22.12 14.50
CA LYS A 65 -17.20 20.71 14.93
C LYS A 65 -18.27 19.95 14.16
N LYS A 66 -19.47 20.54 13.96
CA LYS A 66 -20.55 19.86 13.22
C LYS A 66 -20.24 19.67 11.75
N ILE A 67 -19.46 20.59 11.16
CA ILE A 67 -19.02 20.49 9.77
C ILE A 67 -17.98 19.39 9.63
N ILE A 68 -16.98 19.33 10.52
CA ILE A 68 -15.96 18.27 10.53
C ILE A 68 -16.60 16.89 10.71
N ASP A 69 -17.48 16.73 11.71
CA ASP A 69 -18.20 15.48 11.94
C ASP A 69 -19.04 15.06 10.73
N ALA A 70 -19.69 16.01 10.05
CA ALA A 70 -20.50 15.74 8.87
C ALA A 70 -19.65 15.40 7.64
N ALA A 71 -18.50 16.05 7.47
CA ALA A 71 -17.55 15.77 6.40
C ALA A 71 -16.98 14.35 6.55
N ASP A 72 -16.60 13.96 7.77
CA ASP A 72 -16.11 12.61 8.07
C ASP A 72 -17.17 11.54 7.74
N LEU A 73 -18.40 11.74 8.18
CA LEU A 73 -19.52 10.84 7.86
C LEU A 73 -19.79 10.76 6.36
N ALA A 74 -19.75 11.90 5.65
CA ALA A 74 -19.98 11.95 4.20
C ALA A 74 -18.84 11.23 3.45
N ALA A 75 -17.59 11.42 3.87
CA ALA A 75 -16.44 10.72 3.29
C ALA A 75 -16.57 9.20 3.47
N HIS A 76 -16.93 8.72 4.65
CA HIS A 76 -17.12 7.30 4.92
C HIS A 76 -18.29 6.69 4.14
N GLN A 77 -19.36 7.45 3.87
CA GLN A 77 -20.45 7.01 3.00
C GLN A 77 -20.00 6.82 1.54
N ASN A 78 -18.95 7.53 1.12
CA ASN A 78 -18.33 7.45 -0.20
C ASN A 78 -16.96 6.74 -0.15
N SER A 79 -16.80 5.74 0.72
CA SER A 79 -15.55 5.00 0.84
C SER A 79 -15.18 4.29 -0.46
N TYR A 80 -13.90 4.29 -0.79
CA TYR A 80 -13.37 3.58 -1.95
C TYR A 80 -12.01 2.95 -1.62
N HIS A 81 -11.57 2.02 -2.47
CA HIS A 81 -10.27 1.37 -2.30
C HIS A 81 -9.50 1.39 -3.63
N PRO A 82 -8.50 2.26 -3.79
CA PRO A 82 -7.90 2.52 -5.10
C PRO A 82 -7.30 1.27 -5.78
N VAL A 83 -6.68 0.38 -5.00
CA VAL A 83 -6.11 -0.87 -5.55
C VAL A 83 -7.21 -1.84 -5.97
N ARG A 84 -8.30 -1.99 -5.20
CA ARG A 84 -9.43 -2.86 -5.60
C ARG A 84 -10.12 -2.34 -6.86
N ASP A 85 -10.33 -1.02 -6.93
CA ASP A 85 -10.98 -0.39 -8.07
C ASP A 85 -10.12 -0.57 -9.33
N TYR A 86 -8.80 -0.40 -9.21
CA TYR A 86 -7.85 -0.71 -10.28
C TYR A 86 -7.94 -2.18 -10.71
N LEU A 87 -7.82 -3.13 -9.77
CA LEU A 87 -7.86 -4.55 -10.08
C LEU A 87 -9.20 -4.98 -10.72
N ASN A 88 -10.32 -4.42 -10.25
CA ASN A 88 -11.64 -4.68 -10.81
C ASN A 88 -11.83 -4.08 -12.21
N SER A 89 -11.07 -3.05 -12.58
CA SER A 89 -11.10 -2.45 -13.92
C SER A 89 -10.33 -3.25 -14.97
N LEU A 90 -9.48 -4.19 -14.55
CA LEU A 90 -8.66 -4.98 -15.44
C LEU A 90 -9.48 -6.05 -16.17
N THR A 91 -9.19 -6.24 -17.44
CA THR A 91 -9.73 -7.35 -18.25
C THR A 91 -8.58 -8.16 -18.79
N TRP A 92 -8.60 -9.47 -18.54
CA TRP A 92 -7.58 -10.36 -19.05
C TRP A 92 -7.72 -10.55 -20.58
N ASP A 93 -6.62 -10.37 -21.28
CA ASP A 93 -6.55 -10.49 -22.73
C ASP A 93 -6.16 -11.91 -23.22
N GLY A 94 -6.06 -12.87 -22.29
CA GLY A 94 -5.70 -14.26 -22.61
C GLY A 94 -4.20 -14.54 -22.69
N THR A 95 -3.33 -13.54 -22.47
CA THR A 95 -1.88 -13.70 -22.58
C THR A 95 -1.24 -14.10 -21.26
N GLU A 96 -0.50 -15.20 -21.21
CA GLU A 96 0.27 -15.65 -20.04
C GLU A 96 1.56 -14.86 -19.89
N ARG A 97 1.54 -13.77 -19.09
CA ARG A 97 2.72 -12.93 -18.85
C ARG A 97 3.53 -13.36 -17.61
N ILE A 98 2.86 -13.90 -16.60
CA ILE A 98 3.48 -14.17 -15.28
C ILE A 98 4.59 -15.23 -15.41
N ARG A 99 4.40 -16.25 -16.25
CA ARG A 99 5.34 -17.38 -16.39
C ARG A 99 6.75 -16.95 -16.74
N TYR A 100 6.89 -15.97 -17.61
CA TYR A 100 8.18 -15.50 -18.12
C TYR A 100 8.58 -14.10 -17.61
N CYS A 101 7.77 -13.50 -16.76
CA CYS A 101 7.94 -12.12 -16.34
C CYS A 101 9.30 -11.87 -15.68
N LEU A 102 9.69 -12.69 -14.69
CA LEU A 102 10.98 -12.52 -14.02
C LEU A 102 12.18 -12.84 -14.94
N HIS A 103 12.02 -13.78 -15.86
CA HIS A 103 13.04 -14.06 -16.87
C HIS A 103 13.19 -12.89 -17.83
N HIS A 104 12.09 -12.44 -18.44
CA HIS A 104 12.08 -11.38 -19.43
C HIS A 104 12.67 -10.06 -18.89
N PHE A 105 12.24 -9.61 -17.70
CA PHE A 105 12.64 -8.33 -17.15
C PHE A 105 13.91 -8.35 -16.29
N LEU A 106 14.25 -9.46 -15.67
CA LEU A 106 15.33 -9.56 -14.71
C LEU A 106 16.33 -10.67 -15.01
N GLY A 107 16.15 -11.42 -16.10
CA GLY A 107 17.04 -12.53 -16.47
C GLY A 107 17.06 -13.67 -15.44
N ALA A 108 15.99 -13.84 -14.68
CA ALA A 108 15.85 -14.99 -13.79
C ALA A 108 15.68 -16.30 -14.58
N GLU A 109 15.99 -17.45 -13.97
CA GLU A 109 15.77 -18.74 -14.63
C GLU A 109 14.28 -18.94 -14.95
N ALA A 110 13.98 -19.37 -16.18
CA ALA A 110 12.61 -19.62 -16.66
C ALA A 110 12.14 -21.01 -16.26
N ASP A 111 12.06 -21.28 -14.96
CA ASP A 111 11.66 -22.55 -14.39
C ASP A 111 10.30 -22.49 -13.66
N GLU A 112 9.82 -23.65 -13.22
CA GLU A 112 8.53 -23.73 -12.52
C GLU A 112 8.59 -23.05 -11.13
N TYR A 113 9.74 -23.08 -10.45
CA TYR A 113 9.90 -22.41 -9.15
C TYR A 113 9.72 -20.90 -9.30
N THR A 114 10.45 -20.27 -10.21
CA THR A 114 10.40 -18.84 -10.48
C THR A 114 8.99 -18.36 -10.84
N PHE A 115 8.30 -19.15 -11.69
CA PHE A 115 6.91 -18.90 -12.04
C PHE A 115 5.98 -18.96 -10.81
N GLN A 116 6.05 -20.03 -10.02
CA GLN A 116 5.15 -20.22 -8.87
C GLN A 116 5.40 -19.21 -7.77
N VAL A 117 6.64 -18.80 -7.56
CA VAL A 117 7.00 -17.77 -6.57
C VAL A 117 6.38 -16.42 -6.94
N LEU A 118 6.52 -15.97 -8.18
CA LEU A 118 5.89 -14.72 -8.62
C LEU A 118 4.36 -14.81 -8.57
N ARG A 119 3.80 -15.91 -9.05
CA ARG A 119 2.35 -16.16 -8.99
C ARG A 119 1.82 -16.09 -7.56
N LEU A 120 2.49 -16.75 -6.61
CA LEU A 120 2.13 -16.74 -5.21
C LEU A 120 2.19 -15.32 -4.61
N PHE A 121 3.24 -14.56 -4.92
CA PHE A 121 3.40 -13.18 -4.47
C PHE A 121 2.25 -12.29 -4.96
N LEU A 122 1.91 -12.38 -6.25
CA LEU A 122 0.80 -11.61 -6.85
C LEU A 122 -0.56 -12.00 -6.27
N LEU A 123 -0.81 -13.30 -6.11
CA LEU A 123 -2.05 -13.79 -5.48
C LEU A 123 -2.17 -13.30 -4.04
N GLY A 124 -1.06 -13.29 -3.29
CA GLY A 124 -1.01 -12.73 -1.94
C GLY A 124 -1.30 -11.23 -1.89
N ALA A 125 -0.74 -10.47 -2.83
CA ALA A 125 -0.97 -9.04 -2.95
C ALA A 125 -2.45 -8.73 -3.25
N ILE A 126 -3.04 -9.43 -4.21
CA ILE A 126 -4.47 -9.32 -4.54
C ILE A 126 -5.33 -9.74 -3.33
N HIS A 127 -5.02 -10.89 -2.73
CA HIS A 127 -5.80 -11.39 -1.60
C HIS A 127 -5.79 -10.43 -0.41
N ARG A 128 -4.66 -9.81 -0.08
CA ARG A 128 -4.58 -8.79 0.98
C ARG A 128 -5.32 -7.50 0.65
N ALA A 129 -5.39 -7.12 -0.60
CA ALA A 129 -6.20 -5.97 -1.02
C ALA A 129 -7.70 -6.23 -0.82
N PHE A 130 -8.20 -7.42 -1.19
CA PHE A 130 -9.63 -7.76 -1.06
C PHE A 130 -10.02 -8.27 0.33
N HIS A 131 -9.10 -8.91 1.05
CA HIS A 131 -9.31 -9.48 2.39
C HIS A 131 -8.24 -8.96 3.36
N PRO A 132 -8.33 -7.69 3.79
CA PRO A 132 -7.37 -7.11 4.73
C PRO A 132 -7.20 -7.98 5.97
N GLY A 133 -5.97 -8.13 6.43
CA GLY A 133 -5.65 -8.95 7.59
C GLY A 133 -5.59 -10.45 7.32
N CYS A 134 -5.78 -10.93 6.08
CA CYS A 134 -5.57 -12.34 5.77
C CYS A 134 -4.11 -12.75 6.04
N LYS A 135 -3.92 -14.01 6.40
CA LYS A 135 -2.58 -14.55 6.65
C LYS A 135 -1.81 -14.70 5.33
N PHE A 136 -0.75 -13.93 5.18
CA PHE A 136 0.22 -14.04 4.10
C PHE A 136 1.59 -13.66 4.64
N GLU A 137 2.47 -14.63 4.83
CA GLU A 137 3.74 -14.46 5.56
C GLU A 137 4.98 -14.73 4.70
N VAL A 138 4.80 -14.83 3.38
CA VAL A 138 5.91 -15.06 2.45
C VAL A 138 6.36 -13.77 1.79
N MET A 139 7.63 -13.73 1.41
CA MET A 139 8.28 -12.60 0.77
C MET A 139 9.06 -13.08 -0.45
N LEU A 140 8.77 -12.51 -1.61
CA LEU A 140 9.61 -12.68 -2.80
C LEU A 140 10.91 -11.93 -2.58
N CYS A 141 12.05 -12.62 -2.67
CA CYS A 141 13.39 -12.04 -2.49
C CYS A 141 14.16 -12.07 -3.81
N LEU A 142 14.34 -10.91 -4.43
CA LEU A 142 15.15 -10.79 -5.66
C LEU A 142 16.63 -10.63 -5.27
N VAL A 143 17.48 -11.53 -5.75
CA VAL A 143 18.89 -11.60 -5.41
C VAL A 143 19.76 -11.44 -6.64
N GLY A 144 20.69 -10.48 -6.62
CA GLY A 144 21.58 -10.22 -7.75
C GLY A 144 22.30 -8.89 -7.59
N GLY A 145 23.22 -8.60 -8.48
CA GLY A 145 24.08 -7.42 -8.43
C GLY A 145 23.35 -6.09 -8.26
N GLN A 146 24.08 -5.07 -7.87
CA GLN A 146 23.57 -3.71 -7.83
C GLN A 146 23.22 -3.25 -9.25
N GLY A 147 22.14 -2.48 -9.39
CA GLY A 147 21.67 -2.01 -10.70
C GLY A 147 20.85 -3.03 -11.50
N ALA A 148 20.61 -4.23 -10.97
CA ALA A 148 19.86 -5.30 -11.63
C ALA A 148 18.33 -5.04 -11.80
N GLY A 149 17.84 -3.84 -11.52
CA GLY A 149 16.42 -3.50 -11.71
C GLY A 149 15.46 -4.03 -10.64
N LYS A 150 15.94 -4.65 -9.55
CA LYS A 150 15.12 -5.31 -8.52
C LYS A 150 14.06 -4.39 -7.90
N SER A 151 14.46 -3.22 -7.42
CA SER A 151 13.54 -2.23 -6.80
C SER A 151 12.59 -1.63 -7.84
N THR A 152 13.10 -1.36 -9.05
CA THR A 152 12.27 -0.90 -10.18
C THR A 152 11.18 -1.90 -10.52
N PHE A 153 11.50 -3.21 -10.48
CA PHE A 153 10.53 -4.26 -10.71
C PHE A 153 9.37 -4.22 -9.70
N PHE A 154 9.65 -4.16 -8.40
CA PHE A 154 8.61 -4.04 -7.37
C PHE A 154 7.77 -2.77 -7.51
N ARG A 155 8.42 -1.64 -7.82
CA ARG A 155 7.75 -0.37 -8.05
C ARG A 155 6.78 -0.43 -9.24
N LEU A 156 7.22 -0.98 -10.37
CA LEU A 156 6.37 -1.15 -11.56
C LEU A 156 5.24 -2.17 -11.29
N LEU A 157 5.52 -3.23 -10.53
CA LEU A 157 4.54 -4.24 -10.17
C LEU A 157 3.41 -3.67 -9.29
N ALA A 158 3.68 -2.63 -8.50
CA ALA A 158 2.66 -1.94 -7.72
C ALA A 158 1.66 -1.16 -8.59
N GLY A 159 1.98 -0.87 -9.85
CA GLY A 159 1.12 -0.21 -10.81
C GLY A 159 1.11 1.32 -10.70
N LYS A 160 1.24 1.87 -9.49
CA LYS A 160 1.39 3.31 -9.25
C LYS A 160 2.47 3.55 -8.21
N ASP A 161 3.25 4.63 -8.39
CA ASP A 161 4.34 4.99 -7.48
C ASP A 161 3.84 5.19 -6.03
N GLU A 162 2.67 5.76 -5.86
CA GLU A 162 2.05 5.99 -4.55
C GLU A 162 1.66 4.71 -3.79
N TRP A 163 1.56 3.57 -4.47
CA TRP A 163 1.27 2.25 -3.87
C TRP A 163 2.53 1.46 -3.54
N PHE A 164 3.70 1.98 -3.86
CA PHE A 164 4.99 1.39 -3.58
C PHE A 164 5.74 2.17 -2.49
N SER A 165 6.51 1.46 -1.66
CA SER A 165 7.44 2.08 -0.73
C SER A 165 8.71 1.24 -0.60
N ASP A 166 9.85 1.90 -0.55
CA ASP A 166 11.17 1.34 -0.25
C ASP A 166 11.78 1.94 1.05
N ASP A 167 10.98 2.69 1.82
CA ASP A 167 11.44 3.39 3.03
C ASP A 167 11.37 2.53 4.32
N LEU A 168 11.09 1.24 4.22
CA LEU A 168 11.04 0.35 5.38
C LEU A 168 12.45 -0.19 5.71
N ARG A 169 13.21 0.60 6.48
CA ARG A 169 14.61 0.29 6.82
C ARG A 169 14.80 -0.33 8.20
N LYS A 170 13.82 -0.20 9.10
CA LYS A 170 13.86 -0.73 10.47
C LYS A 170 12.47 -1.18 10.89
N LEU A 171 12.40 -2.27 11.67
CA LEU A 171 11.15 -2.85 12.17
C LEU A 171 10.81 -2.46 13.61
N ASP A 172 11.75 -1.89 14.35
CA ASP A 172 11.63 -1.43 15.73
C ASP A 172 11.26 0.06 15.86
N ASP A 173 11.03 0.74 14.74
CA ASP A 173 10.58 2.13 14.72
C ASP A 173 9.11 2.21 15.15
N GLU A 174 8.79 3.08 16.12
CA GLU A 174 7.41 3.36 16.53
C GLU A 174 6.52 3.85 15.37
N ASN A 175 7.13 4.39 14.32
CA ASN A 175 6.46 4.86 13.11
C ASN A 175 6.37 3.80 11.99
N VAL A 176 6.85 2.57 12.21
CA VAL A 176 6.83 1.53 11.17
C VAL A 176 5.44 1.35 10.56
N TYR A 177 4.41 1.44 11.36
CA TYR A 177 3.03 1.26 10.93
C TYR A 177 2.54 2.35 9.99
N ARG A 178 3.01 3.60 10.19
CA ARG A 178 2.71 4.72 9.28
C ARG A 178 3.36 4.54 7.91
N LYS A 179 4.50 3.85 7.86
CA LYS A 179 5.21 3.52 6.62
C LYS A 179 4.53 2.41 5.83
N LEU A 180 3.66 1.62 6.48
CA LEU A 180 2.85 0.61 5.79
C LEU A 180 1.57 1.19 5.19
N GLN A 181 1.05 2.26 5.79
CA GLN A 181 -0.24 2.83 5.43
C GLN A 181 -0.17 3.48 4.04
N GLY A 182 -1.13 3.15 3.19
CA GLY A 182 -1.22 3.69 1.83
C GLY A 182 -0.39 2.94 0.80
N HIS A 183 0.37 1.91 1.19
CA HIS A 183 1.20 1.14 0.27
C HIS A 183 0.68 -0.29 0.10
N TRP A 184 0.76 -0.79 -1.12
CA TRP A 184 0.33 -2.14 -1.49
C TRP A 184 1.51 -3.11 -1.62
N ILE A 185 2.63 -2.65 -2.21
CA ILE A 185 3.89 -3.40 -2.27
C ILE A 185 4.97 -2.59 -1.54
N ILE A 186 5.64 -3.22 -0.58
CA ILE A 186 6.69 -2.59 0.23
C ILE A 186 7.97 -3.37 0.06
N GLU A 187 9.03 -2.68 -0.33
CA GLU A 187 10.36 -3.25 -0.44
C GLU A 187 11.11 -3.16 0.90
N MET A 188 11.66 -4.30 1.31
CA MET A 188 12.59 -4.41 2.42
C MET A 188 14.00 -4.59 1.84
N SER A 189 14.64 -3.49 1.41
CA SER A 189 15.96 -3.53 0.81
C SER A 189 17.04 -3.82 1.87
N GLU A 190 17.94 -3.06 2.17
CA GLU A 190 19.12 -3.24 3.03
C GLU A 190 18.95 -4.10 4.31
N MET A 191 17.73 -4.29 4.81
CA MET A 191 17.45 -5.11 6.00
C MET A 191 17.78 -6.59 5.82
N ILE A 192 17.55 -7.12 4.60
CA ILE A 192 17.84 -8.50 4.28
C ILE A 192 19.34 -8.67 4.05
N ALA A 193 19.96 -7.72 3.36
CA ALA A 193 21.39 -7.78 3.03
C ALA A 193 22.32 -7.74 4.26
N THR A 194 21.87 -7.16 5.39
CA THR A 194 22.65 -7.00 6.63
C THR A 194 22.09 -7.85 7.78
N ALA A 195 21.11 -8.73 7.51
CA ALA A 195 20.41 -9.46 8.53
C ALA A 195 21.31 -10.51 9.20
N ASN A 196 21.40 -10.46 10.52
CA ASN A 196 21.90 -11.56 11.36
C ASN A 196 20.75 -12.48 11.79
N ALA A 197 21.03 -13.58 12.48
CA ALA A 197 20.01 -14.53 12.92
C ALA A 197 18.87 -13.88 13.73
N LYS A 198 19.17 -12.92 14.60
CA LYS A 198 18.17 -12.19 15.39
C LYS A 198 17.29 -11.33 14.50
N SER A 199 17.87 -10.59 13.58
CA SER A 199 17.12 -9.74 12.62
C SER A 199 16.21 -10.58 11.72
N ILE A 200 16.64 -11.78 11.31
CA ILE A 200 15.80 -12.70 10.52
C ILE A 200 14.57 -13.15 11.32
N GLU A 201 14.69 -13.46 12.59
CA GLU A 201 13.54 -13.83 13.43
C GLU A 201 12.58 -12.63 13.64
N GLU A 202 13.11 -11.42 13.77
CA GLU A 202 12.30 -10.21 13.82
C GLU A 202 11.53 -9.98 12.50
N ILE A 203 12.17 -10.17 11.34
CA ILE A 203 11.53 -10.11 10.02
C ILE A 203 10.44 -11.19 9.91
N LYS A 204 10.71 -12.45 10.29
CA LYS A 204 9.72 -13.54 10.28
C LYS A 204 8.51 -13.21 11.15
N SER A 205 8.73 -12.70 12.35
CA SER A 205 7.66 -12.24 13.26
C SER A 205 6.85 -11.11 12.63
N PHE A 206 7.53 -10.13 12.04
CA PHE A 206 6.89 -9.01 11.37
C PHE A 206 6.06 -9.44 10.16
N LEU A 207 6.56 -10.32 9.30
CA LEU A 207 5.82 -10.85 8.15
C LEU A 207 4.55 -11.61 8.56
N SER A 208 4.56 -12.27 9.71
CA SER A 208 3.42 -13.05 10.20
C SER A 208 2.28 -12.23 10.78
N ARG A 209 2.46 -10.93 10.99
CA ARG A 209 1.42 -10.06 11.53
C ARG A 209 0.29 -9.88 10.52
N GLN A 210 -0.93 -9.88 11.02
CA GLN A 210 -2.15 -9.69 10.24
C GLN A 210 -2.78 -8.30 10.43
N LYS A 211 -2.48 -7.68 11.57
CA LYS A 211 -2.96 -6.35 11.93
C LYS A 211 -1.91 -5.59 12.71
N GLU A 212 -2.03 -4.29 12.66
CA GLU A 212 -1.27 -3.36 13.47
C GLU A 212 -2.23 -2.65 14.43
N VAL A 213 -1.81 -2.49 15.68
CA VAL A 213 -2.58 -1.76 16.68
C VAL A 213 -1.80 -0.53 17.07
N TYR A 214 -2.26 0.62 16.63
CA TYR A 214 -1.67 1.89 17.02
C TYR A 214 -2.74 2.98 17.11
N LYS A 215 -2.45 3.98 17.93
CA LYS A 215 -3.30 5.15 18.07
C LYS A 215 -2.83 6.24 17.12
N ILE A 216 -3.70 6.66 16.22
CA ILE A 216 -3.44 7.86 15.43
C ILE A 216 -3.54 9.08 16.38
N PRO A 217 -2.61 10.03 16.31
CA PRO A 217 -2.73 11.26 17.05
C PRO A 217 -4.10 11.90 16.76
N TYR A 218 -4.77 12.36 17.82
CA TYR A 218 -6.10 12.99 17.81
C TYR A 218 -7.30 12.03 17.65
N GLU A 219 -7.13 10.75 17.39
CA GLU A 219 -8.23 9.79 17.50
C GLU A 219 -8.51 9.43 18.98
N THR A 220 -9.79 9.36 19.34
CA THR A 220 -10.19 9.03 20.71
C THR A 220 -10.02 7.54 21.01
N HIS A 221 -10.23 6.70 20.02
CA HIS A 221 -10.18 5.24 20.17
C HIS A 221 -9.03 4.64 19.36
N PRO A 222 -8.27 3.65 19.92
CA PRO A 222 -7.34 2.86 19.13
C PRO A 222 -8.13 2.00 18.12
N ALA A 223 -7.63 1.88 16.91
CA ALA A 223 -8.23 1.04 15.88
C ALA A 223 -7.27 -0.07 15.44
N ASP A 224 -7.82 -1.25 15.19
CA ASP A 224 -7.12 -2.33 14.52
C ASP A 224 -6.96 -1.99 13.04
N ARG A 225 -5.72 -1.85 12.58
CA ARG A 225 -5.40 -1.61 11.16
C ARG A 225 -5.01 -2.92 10.51
N LEU A 226 -5.92 -3.48 9.76
CA LEU A 226 -5.71 -4.74 9.05
C LEU A 226 -4.69 -4.56 7.93
N ARG A 227 -3.71 -5.46 7.87
CA ARG A 227 -2.62 -5.37 6.91
C ARG A 227 -3.12 -5.61 5.49
N GLN A 228 -2.83 -4.69 4.59
CA GLN A 228 -3.25 -4.70 3.17
C GLN A 228 -2.07 -4.85 2.21
N CYS A 229 -0.84 -4.70 2.71
CA CYS A 229 0.38 -4.75 1.90
C CYS A 229 1.03 -6.14 1.89
N VAL A 230 1.86 -6.38 0.89
CA VAL A 230 2.82 -7.49 0.82
C VAL A 230 4.25 -6.95 0.79
N PHE A 231 5.21 -7.82 1.12
CA PHE A 231 6.61 -7.43 1.22
C PHE A 231 7.44 -8.14 0.15
N GLY A 232 8.22 -7.35 -0.60
CA GLY A 232 9.30 -7.80 -1.45
C GLY A 232 10.64 -7.58 -0.76
N GLY A 233 11.62 -8.43 -1.01
CA GLY A 233 12.97 -8.27 -0.49
C GLY A 233 13.98 -8.13 -1.61
N THR A 234 15.04 -7.35 -1.40
CA THR A 234 16.17 -7.28 -2.34
C THR A 234 17.47 -7.52 -1.60
N SER A 235 18.36 -8.31 -2.21
CA SER A 235 19.70 -8.57 -1.71
C SER A 235 20.70 -8.60 -2.85
N ASN A 236 21.97 -8.30 -2.55
CA ASN A 236 23.07 -8.40 -3.53
C ASN A 236 23.73 -9.77 -3.48
N ALA A 237 23.48 -10.59 -2.46
CA ALA A 237 24.07 -11.91 -2.29
C ALA A 237 23.06 -12.93 -1.78
N MET A 238 23.27 -14.21 -2.11
CA MET A 238 22.39 -15.33 -1.72
C MET A 238 22.55 -15.78 -0.27
N ASP A 239 23.63 -15.40 0.40
CA ASP A 239 24.00 -15.83 1.75
C ASP A 239 23.30 -15.05 2.87
N PHE A 240 22.30 -14.23 2.55
CA PHE A 240 21.51 -13.50 3.54
C PHE A 240 20.64 -14.40 4.42
N LEU A 241 20.32 -15.62 3.96
CA LEU A 241 19.55 -16.58 4.73
C LEU A 241 20.49 -17.40 5.66
N PRO A 242 20.23 -17.44 6.97
CA PRO A 242 21.00 -18.29 7.87
C PRO A 242 20.87 -19.77 7.46
N LEU A 243 21.91 -20.53 7.73
CA LEU A 243 21.96 -21.99 7.45
C LEU A 243 20.90 -22.80 8.19
N ASP A 244 20.30 -22.23 9.24
CA ASP A 244 19.19 -22.86 9.94
C ASP A 244 17.94 -22.92 9.04
N ARG A 245 17.53 -24.14 8.74
CA ARG A 245 16.37 -24.43 7.88
C ARG A 245 15.02 -24.13 8.52
N SER A 246 14.96 -23.84 9.82
CA SER A 246 13.72 -23.55 10.52
C SER A 246 13.18 -22.16 10.14
N GLY A 247 12.04 -22.09 9.45
CA GLY A 247 11.35 -20.85 9.12
C GLY A 247 11.81 -20.11 7.86
N ASN A 248 12.84 -20.57 7.15
CA ASN A 248 13.26 -19.97 5.86
C ASN A 248 12.20 -20.10 4.76
N ARG A 249 11.18 -20.93 4.94
CA ARG A 249 10.04 -21.07 4.03
C ARG A 249 9.26 -19.76 3.75
N ARG A 250 9.50 -18.73 4.54
CA ARG A 250 8.90 -17.40 4.32
C ARG A 250 9.63 -16.58 3.26
N PHE A 251 10.88 -16.89 3.01
CA PHE A 251 11.71 -16.19 2.04
C PHE A 251 11.78 -17.03 0.77
N LEU A 252 11.37 -16.45 -0.34
CA LEU A 252 11.33 -17.11 -1.63
C LEU A 252 12.39 -16.45 -2.53
N PRO A 253 13.66 -16.89 -2.47
CA PRO A 253 14.73 -16.25 -3.23
C PRO A 253 14.66 -16.61 -4.71
N VAL A 254 14.79 -15.59 -5.56
CA VAL A 254 14.96 -15.71 -7.00
C VAL A 254 16.22 -14.97 -7.40
N GLN A 255 17.15 -15.70 -8.02
CA GLN A 255 18.35 -15.07 -8.57
C GLN A 255 18.02 -14.34 -9.85
N VAL A 256 18.50 -13.10 -9.95
CA VAL A 256 18.33 -12.24 -11.14
C VAL A 256 19.67 -12.00 -11.80
N CYS A 257 19.70 -12.04 -13.12
CA CYS A 257 20.88 -11.89 -13.95
C CYS A 257 20.55 -10.96 -15.13
N PRO A 258 20.72 -9.63 -14.97
CA PRO A 258 20.28 -8.65 -16.00
C PRO A 258 20.87 -8.90 -17.38
N GLU A 259 22.04 -9.52 -17.46
CA GLU A 259 22.71 -9.89 -18.72
C GLU A 259 21.92 -10.92 -19.53
N GLN A 260 20.99 -11.63 -18.89
CA GLN A 260 20.10 -12.62 -19.51
C GLN A 260 18.68 -12.09 -19.71
N ALA A 261 18.40 -10.85 -19.33
CA ALA A 261 17.10 -10.23 -19.57
C ALA A 261 16.90 -9.97 -21.07
N GLU A 262 15.64 -10.05 -21.50
CA GLU A 262 15.25 -9.90 -22.92
C GLU A 262 14.73 -8.46 -23.23
N VAL A 263 14.98 -7.49 -22.36
CA VAL A 263 14.52 -6.10 -22.49
C VAL A 263 15.50 -5.25 -23.26
#